data_f9e19e126f2e43787e6de1b6996bf498
#
_entry.id   f9e19e126f2e43787e6de1b6996bf498
#
_cell.length_a   1.000
_cell.length_b   1.000
_cell.length_c   1.000
_cell.angle_alpha   90.00
_cell.angle_beta   90.00
_cell.angle_gamma   90.00
#
_symmetry.space_group_name_H-M   'P 1'
#
loop_
_entity.id
_entity.type
_entity.pdbx_description
1 polymer ?
#
loop_
_entity_poly.entity_id
_entity_poly.type
_entity_poly.pdbx_seq_one_letter_code
_entity_poly.pdbx_strand_id
1 'polypeptide(L)'
;MAADIEAFGKEAAAQASAWQGAGGDNVSLNAARFALHPLADCCRDLTKEIDLAAKLAGRVIDIAVKELDARNSEAWDNGEVNKGRKALEAALADVVEALRLARYFVRQADWLQERFPDAKLRDVEGLVKLVDRATIKAHDWSLTPGRYVGVTPEEQNEDFDFEEALRAIHIDLKGLNEEAAELAARIARNFEELGT
;
A
#
# COMPACT_ATOMS: atom_id res chain seq x y z
N MET A 1 -5.40 -14.83 9.10
CA MET A 1 -4.21 -13.96 9.31
C MET A 1 -2.95 -14.70 9.76
N ALA A 2 -2.85 -15.32 10.96
CA ALA A 2 -1.59 -15.98 11.36
C ALA A 2 -1.15 -17.11 10.40
N ALA A 3 -2.09 -17.96 9.99
CA ALA A 3 -1.82 -19.02 9.01
C ALA A 3 -1.43 -18.45 7.63
N ASP A 4 -2.02 -17.35 7.23
CA ASP A 4 -1.76 -16.69 5.94
C ASP A 4 -0.37 -16.03 5.93
N ILE A 5 0.03 -15.43 7.05
CA ILE A 5 1.40 -14.90 7.24
C ILE A 5 2.44 -16.02 7.18
N GLU A 6 2.15 -17.16 7.82
CA GLU A 6 3.06 -18.31 7.77
C GLU A 6 3.17 -18.91 6.37
N ALA A 7 2.03 -19.04 5.66
CA ALA A 7 1.99 -19.49 4.28
C ALA A 7 2.75 -18.55 3.36
N PHE A 8 2.53 -17.24 3.51
CA PHE A 8 3.27 -16.21 2.79
C PHE A 8 4.78 -16.31 3.03
N GLY A 9 5.21 -16.46 4.29
CA GLY A 9 6.64 -16.60 4.62
C GLY A 9 7.30 -17.82 3.96
N LYS A 10 6.60 -18.94 3.90
CA LYS A 10 7.08 -20.16 3.20
C LYS A 10 7.19 -19.94 1.69
N GLU A 11 6.17 -19.32 1.09
CA GLU A 11 6.17 -19.04 -0.35
C GLU A 11 7.25 -18.01 -0.70
N ALA A 12 7.39 -16.95 0.08
CA ALA A 12 8.43 -15.94 -0.12
C ALA A 12 9.83 -16.55 -0.08
N ALA A 13 10.10 -17.46 0.86
CA ALA A 13 11.37 -18.17 0.95
C ALA A 13 11.62 -19.09 -0.24
N ALA A 14 10.58 -19.80 -0.72
CA ALA A 14 10.67 -20.65 -1.89
C ALA A 14 10.97 -19.84 -3.16
N GLN A 15 10.28 -18.72 -3.35
CA GLN A 15 10.51 -17.81 -4.49
C GLN A 15 11.87 -17.14 -4.45
N ALA A 16 12.36 -16.73 -3.27
CA ALA A 16 13.70 -16.20 -3.12
C ALA A 16 14.78 -17.22 -3.53
N SER A 17 14.60 -18.48 -3.15
CA SER A 17 15.52 -19.57 -3.54
C SER A 17 15.46 -19.84 -5.05
N ALA A 18 14.26 -19.85 -5.64
CA ALA A 18 14.06 -20.03 -7.07
C ALA A 18 14.70 -18.89 -7.88
N TRP A 19 14.58 -17.65 -7.40
CA TRP A 19 15.20 -16.48 -8.01
C TRP A 19 16.72 -16.55 -8.02
N GLN A 20 17.33 -16.97 -6.90
CA GLN A 20 18.79 -17.15 -6.83
C GLN A 20 19.31 -18.25 -7.76
N GLY A 21 18.50 -19.25 -8.05
CA GLY A 21 18.80 -20.33 -8.99
C GLY A 21 18.49 -20.02 -10.45
N ALA A 22 17.83 -18.89 -10.75
CA ALA A 22 17.46 -18.52 -12.10
C ALA A 22 18.70 -18.20 -12.95
N GLY A 23 18.65 -18.58 -14.23
CA GLY A 23 19.70 -18.23 -15.19
C GLY A 23 19.77 -16.71 -15.37
N GLY A 24 20.95 -16.20 -15.77
CA GLY A 24 21.15 -14.75 -16.03
C GLY A 24 20.59 -14.27 -17.38
N ASP A 25 19.94 -15.13 -18.16
CA ASP A 25 19.34 -14.76 -19.43
C ASP A 25 17.92 -14.19 -19.24
N ASN A 26 17.49 -13.40 -20.22
CA ASN A 26 16.18 -12.72 -20.16
C ASN A 26 14.98 -13.67 -20.07
N VAL A 27 15.07 -14.85 -20.64
CA VAL A 27 13.97 -15.84 -20.64
C VAL A 27 13.81 -16.44 -19.24
N SER A 28 14.91 -16.87 -18.63
CA SER A 28 14.93 -17.46 -17.27
C SER A 28 14.49 -16.42 -16.22
N LEU A 29 14.98 -15.19 -16.30
CA LEU A 29 14.60 -14.11 -15.39
C LEU A 29 13.13 -13.72 -15.55
N ASN A 30 12.61 -13.71 -16.79
CA ASN A 30 11.21 -13.41 -17.03
C ASN A 30 10.29 -14.51 -16.47
N ALA A 31 10.67 -15.77 -16.61
CA ALA A 31 9.93 -16.89 -16.00
C ALA A 31 9.92 -16.79 -14.46
N ALA A 32 11.06 -16.48 -13.84
CA ALA A 32 11.16 -16.26 -12.40
C ALA A 32 10.32 -15.06 -11.93
N ARG A 33 10.27 -13.98 -12.73
CA ARG A 33 9.40 -12.82 -12.46
C ARG A 33 7.92 -13.20 -12.45
N PHE A 34 7.45 -13.95 -13.44
CA PHE A 34 6.06 -14.41 -13.46
C PHE A 34 5.68 -15.24 -12.23
N ALA A 35 6.61 -16.04 -11.72
CA ALA A 35 6.40 -16.82 -10.51
C ALA A 35 6.21 -15.94 -9.24
N LEU A 36 6.60 -14.65 -9.29
CA LEU A 36 6.40 -13.71 -8.17
C LEU A 36 5.00 -13.07 -8.14
N HIS A 37 4.18 -13.18 -9.20
CA HIS A 37 2.86 -12.54 -9.25
C HIS A 37 1.93 -12.99 -8.12
N PRO A 38 1.75 -14.29 -7.84
CA PRO A 38 0.90 -14.72 -6.73
C PRO A 38 1.36 -14.17 -5.38
N LEU A 39 2.68 -14.04 -5.20
CA LEU A 39 3.25 -13.46 -3.99
C LEU A 39 2.94 -11.97 -3.88
N ALA A 40 3.03 -11.23 -4.99
CA ALA A 40 2.69 -9.81 -5.04
C ALA A 40 1.20 -9.55 -4.76
N ASP A 41 0.31 -10.42 -5.25
CA ASP A 41 -1.12 -10.37 -4.94
C ASP A 41 -1.38 -10.66 -3.46
N CYS A 42 -0.71 -11.67 -2.91
CA CYS A 42 -0.78 -11.98 -1.49
C CYS A 42 -0.29 -10.81 -0.61
N CYS A 43 0.74 -10.07 -1.03
CA CYS A 43 1.17 -8.85 -0.34
C CYS A 43 0.05 -7.81 -0.23
N ARG A 44 -0.76 -7.63 -1.29
CA ARG A 44 -1.90 -6.71 -1.29
C ARG A 44 -2.97 -7.16 -0.29
N ASP A 45 -3.31 -8.44 -0.32
CA ASP A 45 -4.39 -8.98 0.51
C ASP A 45 -3.99 -8.99 1.99
N LEU A 46 -2.76 -9.37 2.31
CA LEU A 46 -2.21 -9.25 3.66
C LEU A 46 -2.17 -7.81 4.16
N THR A 47 -1.85 -6.84 3.32
CA THR A 47 -1.90 -5.42 3.71
C THR A 47 -3.30 -5.02 4.15
N LYS A 48 -4.35 -5.40 3.40
CA LYS A 48 -5.75 -5.13 3.76
C LYS A 48 -6.15 -5.81 5.08
N GLU A 49 -5.75 -7.06 5.30
CA GLU A 49 -6.02 -7.79 6.54
C GLU A 49 -5.33 -7.16 7.75
N ILE A 50 -4.08 -6.71 7.59
CA ILE A 50 -3.31 -6.05 8.64
C ILE A 50 -3.95 -4.71 9.02
N ASP A 51 -4.32 -3.89 8.04
CA ASP A 51 -5.01 -2.62 8.27
C ASP A 51 -6.35 -2.83 9.00
N LEU A 52 -7.10 -3.86 8.62
CA LEU A 52 -8.34 -4.23 9.31
C LEU A 52 -8.07 -4.69 10.75
N ALA A 53 -7.08 -5.52 10.97
CA ALA A 53 -6.71 -6.00 12.30
C ALA A 53 -6.30 -4.86 13.23
N ALA A 54 -5.54 -3.89 12.73
CA ALA A 54 -5.16 -2.68 13.48
C ALA A 54 -6.38 -1.86 13.89
N LYS A 55 -7.32 -1.61 12.97
CA LYS A 55 -8.59 -0.91 13.25
C LYS A 55 -9.43 -1.65 14.29
N LEU A 56 -9.55 -2.97 14.19
CA LEU A 56 -10.31 -3.78 15.14
C LEU A 56 -9.66 -3.78 16.53
N ALA A 57 -8.34 -3.87 16.63
CA ALA A 57 -7.63 -3.79 17.90
C ALA A 57 -7.88 -2.43 18.60
N GLY A 58 -7.81 -1.33 17.86
CA GLY A 58 -8.14 -0.01 18.37
C GLY A 58 -9.59 0.06 18.89
N ARG A 59 -10.55 -0.46 18.10
CA ARG A 59 -11.96 -0.46 18.48
C ARG A 59 -12.26 -1.30 19.72
N VAL A 60 -11.61 -2.44 19.89
CA VAL A 60 -11.73 -3.27 21.12
C VAL A 60 -11.28 -2.48 22.35
N ILE A 61 -10.16 -1.77 22.25
CA ILE A 61 -9.67 -0.91 23.35
C ILE A 61 -10.70 0.20 23.67
N ASP A 62 -11.23 0.85 22.63
CA ASP A 62 -12.21 1.92 22.80
C ASP A 62 -13.50 1.43 23.45
N ILE A 63 -14.03 0.28 23.06
CA ILE A 63 -15.21 -0.35 23.67
C ILE A 63 -14.91 -0.70 25.13
N ALA A 64 -13.77 -1.32 25.42
CA ALA A 64 -13.39 -1.65 26.79
C ALA A 64 -13.36 -0.41 27.69
N VAL A 65 -12.85 0.70 27.20
CA VAL A 65 -12.76 1.96 27.95
C VAL A 65 -14.11 2.67 28.07
N LYS A 66 -14.88 2.78 26.96
CA LYS A 66 -16.09 3.61 26.90
C LYS A 66 -17.34 2.88 27.43
N GLU A 67 -17.47 1.59 27.15
CA GLU A 67 -18.70 0.82 27.42
C GLU A 67 -18.56 -0.10 28.64
N LEU A 68 -17.36 -0.65 28.88
CA LEU A 68 -17.12 -1.59 29.98
C LEU A 68 -16.43 -0.95 31.19
N ASP A 69 -16.19 0.37 31.15
CA ASP A 69 -15.52 1.12 32.22
C ASP A 69 -14.20 0.47 32.68
N ALA A 70 -13.47 -0.10 31.75
CA ALA A 70 -12.27 -0.89 32.06
C ALA A 70 -11.21 -0.13 32.86
N ARG A 71 -11.18 1.21 32.75
CA ARG A 71 -10.23 2.06 33.51
C ARG A 71 -10.38 1.95 35.04
N ASN A 72 -11.54 1.60 35.51
CA ASN A 72 -11.80 1.40 36.92
C ASN A 72 -11.58 -0.05 37.39
N SER A 73 -11.16 -0.94 36.50
CA SER A 73 -10.82 -2.32 36.81
C SER A 73 -9.38 -2.43 37.32
N GLU A 74 -9.15 -3.20 38.38
CA GLU A 74 -7.79 -3.53 38.87
C GLU A 74 -6.94 -4.28 37.86
N ALA A 75 -7.58 -4.94 36.89
CA ALA A 75 -6.90 -5.66 35.80
C ALA A 75 -6.46 -4.74 34.63
N TRP A 76 -6.86 -3.47 34.62
CA TRP A 76 -6.56 -2.54 33.52
C TRP A 76 -5.39 -1.63 33.88
N ASP A 77 -4.27 -1.84 33.18
CA ASP A 77 -3.14 -0.89 33.17
C ASP A 77 -3.19 -0.03 31.91
N ASN A 78 -3.60 1.22 32.06
CA ASN A 78 -3.72 2.17 30.97
C ASN A 78 -2.36 2.48 30.31
N GLY A 79 -1.27 2.45 31.10
CA GLY A 79 0.09 2.66 30.61
C GLY A 79 0.55 1.53 29.69
N GLU A 80 0.38 0.29 30.15
CA GLU A 80 0.76 -0.90 29.38
C GLU A 80 -0.13 -1.10 28.13
N VAL A 81 -1.44 -0.84 28.21
CA VAL A 81 -2.34 -0.91 27.06
C VAL A 81 -1.95 0.11 25.99
N ASN A 82 -1.67 1.37 26.36
CA ASN A 82 -1.25 2.39 25.40
C ASN A 82 0.13 2.10 24.81
N LYS A 83 1.05 1.60 25.60
CA LYS A 83 2.38 1.18 25.13
C LYS A 83 2.26 0.01 24.16
N GLY A 84 1.46 -1.01 24.49
CA GLY A 84 1.20 -2.15 23.62
C GLY A 84 0.55 -1.73 22.31
N ARG A 85 -0.45 -0.83 22.34
CA ARG A 85 -1.09 -0.29 21.15
C ARG A 85 -0.08 0.40 20.23
N LYS A 86 0.73 1.32 20.77
CA LYS A 86 1.75 2.02 19.97
C LYS A 86 2.80 1.07 19.37
N ALA A 87 3.23 0.07 20.14
CA ALA A 87 4.16 -0.94 19.65
C ALA A 87 3.56 -1.78 18.52
N LEU A 88 2.28 -2.17 18.65
CA LEU A 88 1.55 -2.87 17.59
C LEU A 88 1.42 -2.00 16.34
N GLU A 89 0.97 -0.76 16.47
CA GLU A 89 0.83 0.18 15.35
C GLU A 89 2.16 0.36 14.58
N ALA A 90 3.27 0.54 15.31
CA ALA A 90 4.58 0.67 14.70
C ALA A 90 5.01 -0.62 13.95
N ALA A 91 4.86 -1.79 14.59
CA ALA A 91 5.22 -3.07 13.97
C ALA A 91 4.37 -3.37 12.72
N LEU A 92 3.07 -3.05 12.75
CA LEU A 92 2.19 -3.22 11.60
C LEU A 92 2.55 -2.26 10.46
N ALA A 93 2.92 -1.01 10.76
CA ALA A 93 3.37 -0.04 9.76
C ALA A 93 4.62 -0.53 9.03
N ASP A 94 5.61 -1.04 9.75
CA ASP A 94 6.85 -1.59 9.17
C ASP A 94 6.56 -2.78 8.24
N VAL A 95 5.67 -3.68 8.66
CA VAL A 95 5.28 -4.84 7.82
C VAL A 95 4.53 -4.38 6.57
N VAL A 96 3.58 -3.47 6.69
CA VAL A 96 2.82 -2.94 5.55
C VAL A 96 3.75 -2.25 4.54
N GLU A 97 4.74 -1.47 5.03
CA GLU A 97 5.73 -0.84 4.15
C GLU A 97 6.55 -1.89 3.40
N ALA A 98 7.03 -2.94 4.07
CA ALA A 98 7.78 -4.01 3.44
C ALA A 98 6.96 -4.77 2.36
N LEU A 99 5.68 -5.07 2.64
CA LEU A 99 4.78 -5.71 1.68
C LEU A 99 4.52 -4.82 0.46
N ARG A 100 4.32 -3.51 0.67
CA ARG A 100 4.14 -2.54 -0.42
C ARG A 100 5.39 -2.44 -1.30
N LEU A 101 6.58 -2.41 -0.69
CA LEU A 101 7.85 -2.39 -1.43
C LEU A 101 8.05 -3.66 -2.26
N ALA A 102 7.78 -4.84 -1.70
CA ALA A 102 7.87 -6.11 -2.44
C ALA A 102 6.97 -6.09 -3.68
N ARG A 103 5.70 -5.69 -3.52
CA ARG A 103 4.75 -5.55 -4.61
C ARG A 103 5.19 -4.50 -5.63
N TYR A 104 5.67 -3.35 -5.17
CA TYR A 104 6.17 -2.29 -6.04
C TYR A 104 7.26 -2.81 -6.99
N PHE A 105 8.25 -3.54 -6.48
CA PHE A 105 9.34 -4.04 -7.33
C PHE A 105 8.87 -5.06 -8.37
N VAL A 106 7.94 -5.94 -8.02
CA VAL A 106 7.35 -6.87 -8.99
C VAL A 106 6.65 -6.10 -10.12
N ARG A 107 5.84 -5.11 -9.80
CA ARG A 107 5.14 -4.27 -10.78
C ARG A 107 6.11 -3.46 -11.66
N GLN A 108 7.17 -2.92 -11.08
CA GLN A 108 8.19 -2.20 -11.86
C GLN A 108 8.91 -3.14 -12.84
N ALA A 109 9.17 -4.38 -12.44
CA ALA A 109 9.73 -5.38 -13.31
C ALA A 109 8.77 -5.77 -14.45
N ASP A 110 7.48 -5.90 -14.16
CA ASP A 110 6.44 -6.12 -15.16
C ASP A 110 6.38 -4.97 -16.15
N TRP A 111 6.30 -3.75 -15.65
CA TRP A 111 6.26 -2.53 -16.45
C TRP A 111 7.46 -2.41 -17.41
N LEU A 112 8.66 -2.75 -16.94
CA LEU A 112 9.87 -2.76 -17.76
C LEU A 112 9.83 -3.88 -18.81
N GLN A 113 9.43 -5.08 -18.43
CA GLN A 113 9.42 -6.22 -19.33
C GLN A 113 8.37 -6.10 -20.44
N GLU A 114 7.22 -5.50 -20.16
CA GLU A 114 6.21 -5.21 -21.18
C GLU A 114 6.73 -4.24 -22.22
N ARG A 115 7.50 -3.25 -21.82
CA ARG A 115 8.05 -2.23 -22.70
C ARG A 115 9.32 -2.68 -23.43
N PHE A 116 10.10 -3.54 -22.81
CA PHE A 116 11.38 -4.05 -23.33
C PHE A 116 11.47 -5.58 -23.23
N PRO A 117 10.58 -6.34 -23.94
CA PRO A 117 10.47 -7.79 -23.80
C PRO A 117 11.76 -8.55 -24.11
N ASP A 118 12.58 -8.02 -25.02
CA ASP A 118 13.86 -8.62 -25.41
C ASP A 118 15.05 -8.11 -24.58
N ALA A 119 14.80 -7.35 -23.50
CA ALA A 119 15.81 -6.63 -22.74
C ALA A 119 16.72 -5.75 -23.64
N LYS A 120 16.16 -5.22 -24.73
CA LYS A 120 16.85 -4.35 -25.68
C LYS A 120 16.14 -3.01 -25.79
N LEU A 121 16.93 -1.96 -25.96
CA LEU A 121 16.41 -0.63 -26.20
C LEU A 121 15.62 -0.60 -27.53
N ARG A 122 14.39 -0.13 -27.48
CA ARG A 122 13.48 0.06 -28.60
C ARG A 122 12.62 1.30 -28.42
N ASP A 123 11.95 1.72 -29.48
CA ASP A 123 10.96 2.77 -29.40
C ASP A 123 9.77 2.34 -28.55
N VAL A 124 9.43 3.16 -27.56
CA VAL A 124 8.26 2.99 -26.69
C VAL A 124 7.56 4.33 -26.62
N GLU A 125 6.32 4.36 -27.11
CA GLU A 125 5.52 5.58 -27.18
C GLU A 125 5.36 6.23 -25.78
N GLY A 126 5.56 7.54 -25.72
CA GLY A 126 5.52 8.31 -24.48
C GLY A 126 6.72 8.13 -23.54
N LEU A 127 7.66 7.21 -23.82
CA LEU A 127 8.79 6.91 -22.93
C LEU A 127 10.15 7.07 -23.62
N VAL A 128 10.36 6.36 -24.73
CA VAL A 128 11.65 6.30 -25.43
C VAL A 128 11.44 6.38 -26.92
N LYS A 129 12.21 7.25 -27.59
CA LYS A 129 12.31 7.31 -29.05
C LYS A 129 13.78 7.38 -29.45
N LEU A 130 14.20 6.43 -30.27
CA LEU A 130 15.50 6.45 -30.90
C LEU A 130 15.43 7.36 -32.11
N VAL A 131 16.21 8.42 -32.11
CA VAL A 131 16.25 9.39 -33.19
C VAL A 131 17.65 9.54 -33.72
N ASP A 132 17.77 9.66 -35.07
CA ASP A 132 19.01 9.96 -35.69
C ASP A 132 19.28 11.48 -35.80
N ARG A 133 20.47 11.81 -36.18
CA ARG A 133 20.88 13.22 -36.29
C ARG A 133 20.10 13.99 -37.37
N ALA A 134 19.64 13.30 -38.43
CA ALA A 134 18.83 13.90 -39.46
C ALA A 134 17.46 14.30 -38.96
N THR A 135 16.82 13.45 -38.15
CA THR A 135 15.56 13.73 -37.46
C THR A 135 15.69 14.93 -36.51
N ILE A 136 16.78 14.98 -35.71
CA ILE A 136 17.02 16.10 -34.82
C ILE A 136 17.18 17.41 -35.60
N LYS A 137 17.90 17.36 -36.70
CA LYS A 137 18.09 18.52 -37.62
C LYS A 137 16.76 18.99 -38.22
N ALA A 138 15.88 18.06 -38.62
CA ALA A 138 14.56 18.38 -39.16
C ALA A 138 13.64 19.07 -38.12
N HIS A 139 13.92 18.89 -36.87
CA HIS A 139 13.22 19.54 -35.73
C HIS A 139 14.02 20.73 -35.15
N ASP A 140 14.76 21.44 -35.97
CA ASP A 140 15.54 22.63 -35.61
C ASP A 140 16.53 22.40 -34.45
N TRP A 141 17.16 21.25 -34.42
CA TRP A 141 18.10 20.83 -33.36
C TRP A 141 17.48 20.81 -31.96
N SER A 142 16.16 20.76 -31.88
CA SER A 142 15.48 20.66 -30.56
C SER A 142 15.75 19.31 -29.94
N LEU A 143 16.11 19.31 -28.66
CA LEU A 143 16.30 18.11 -27.84
C LEU A 143 15.14 17.92 -26.82
N THR A 144 14.01 18.59 -27.04
CA THR A 144 12.83 18.46 -26.16
C THR A 144 12.18 17.10 -26.35
N PRO A 145 12.17 16.20 -25.34
CA PRO A 145 11.71 14.83 -25.47
C PRO A 145 10.28 14.71 -26.02
N GLY A 146 9.36 15.55 -25.56
CA GLY A 146 7.96 15.54 -25.98
C GLY A 146 7.71 15.74 -27.49
N ARG A 147 8.72 16.22 -28.25
CA ARG A 147 8.63 16.29 -29.72
C ARG A 147 8.83 14.96 -30.42
N TYR A 148 9.41 13.98 -29.74
CA TYR A 148 9.83 12.72 -30.30
C TYR A 148 9.08 11.52 -29.76
N VAL A 149 8.83 11.48 -28.45
CA VAL A 149 8.32 10.29 -27.76
C VAL A 149 6.79 10.10 -27.87
N GLY A 150 6.06 11.16 -28.25
CA GLY A 150 4.58 11.11 -28.24
C GLY A 150 4.00 11.24 -26.85
N VAL A 151 2.75 10.85 -26.71
CA VAL A 151 2.01 10.86 -25.43
C VAL A 151 1.61 9.43 -25.09
N THR A 152 1.97 8.98 -23.91
CA THR A 152 1.53 7.67 -23.40
C THR A 152 0.01 7.70 -23.17
N PRO A 153 -0.74 6.67 -23.59
CA PRO A 153 -2.11 6.48 -23.11
C PRO A 153 -2.16 6.47 -21.59
N GLU A 154 -3.20 7.03 -21.03
CA GLU A 154 -3.38 7.09 -19.57
C GLU A 154 -3.47 5.67 -19.00
N GLU A 155 -2.50 5.28 -18.20
CA GLU A 155 -2.52 3.98 -17.49
C GLU A 155 -3.58 4.05 -16.40
N GLN A 156 -4.60 3.21 -16.50
CA GLN A 156 -5.55 3.04 -15.39
C GLN A 156 -4.81 2.39 -14.23
N ASN A 157 -4.86 3.02 -13.08
CA ASN A 157 -4.27 2.47 -11.88
C ASN A 157 -5.20 1.36 -11.34
N GLU A 158 -5.02 0.14 -11.83
CA GLU A 158 -5.83 -1.04 -11.47
C GLU A 158 -5.82 -1.36 -9.97
N ASP A 159 -4.88 -0.78 -9.23
CA ASP A 159 -4.75 -0.99 -7.79
C ASP A 159 -5.55 -0.01 -6.95
N PHE A 160 -6.05 1.04 -7.54
CA PHE A 160 -6.86 2.02 -6.85
C PHE A 160 -8.34 1.71 -7.10
N ASP A 161 -8.91 0.92 -6.20
CA ASP A 161 -10.37 0.76 -6.14
C ASP A 161 -10.97 2.04 -5.57
N PHE A 162 -11.36 2.92 -6.49
CA PHE A 162 -11.97 4.21 -6.15
C PHE A 162 -13.24 4.04 -5.32
N GLU A 163 -14.07 3.03 -5.62
CA GLU A 163 -15.30 2.79 -4.87
C GLU A 163 -15.02 2.31 -3.44
N GLU A 164 -14.05 1.42 -3.26
CA GLU A 164 -13.64 0.95 -1.92
C GLU A 164 -13.03 2.08 -1.11
N ALA A 165 -12.15 2.88 -1.71
CA ALA A 165 -11.56 4.06 -1.08
C ALA A 165 -12.63 5.10 -0.68
N LEU A 166 -13.58 5.37 -1.55
CA LEU A 166 -14.68 6.29 -1.29
C LEU A 166 -15.60 5.81 -0.16
N ARG A 167 -15.90 4.50 -0.13
CA ARG A 167 -16.68 3.89 0.96
C ARG A 167 -15.95 3.97 2.29
N ALA A 168 -14.64 3.68 2.31
CA ALA A 168 -13.83 3.79 3.52
C ALA A 168 -13.82 5.22 4.06
N ILE A 169 -13.58 6.21 3.19
CA ILE A 169 -13.61 7.63 3.55
C ILE A 169 -15.00 8.03 4.09
N HIS A 170 -16.08 7.55 3.47
CA HIS A 170 -17.43 7.86 3.93
C HIS A 170 -17.72 7.30 5.33
N ILE A 171 -17.27 6.07 5.61
CA ILE A 171 -17.41 5.44 6.93
C ILE A 171 -16.61 6.21 7.99
N ASP A 172 -15.36 6.56 7.67
CA ASP A 172 -14.49 7.32 8.57
C ASP A 172 -15.07 8.72 8.86
N LEU A 173 -15.56 9.41 7.83
CA LEU A 173 -16.19 10.73 7.96
C LEU A 173 -17.46 10.68 8.81
N LYS A 174 -18.29 9.63 8.64
CA LYS A 174 -19.48 9.44 9.46
C LYS A 174 -19.11 9.23 10.94
N GLY A 175 -18.11 8.39 11.22
CA GLY A 175 -17.60 8.17 12.58
C GLY A 175 -17.06 9.44 13.24
N LEU A 176 -16.28 10.22 12.50
CA LEU A 176 -15.75 11.51 12.97
C LEU A 176 -16.85 12.53 13.26
N ASN A 177 -17.90 12.58 12.45
CA ASN A 177 -19.04 13.47 12.67
C ASN A 177 -19.84 13.07 13.93
N GLU A 178 -20.04 11.78 14.16
CA GLU A 178 -20.68 11.27 15.37
C GLU A 178 -19.85 11.65 16.62
N GLU A 179 -18.53 11.44 16.59
CA GLU A 179 -17.63 11.81 17.69
C GLU A 179 -17.60 13.33 17.92
N ALA A 180 -17.60 14.14 16.88
CA ALA A 180 -17.67 15.59 16.98
C ALA A 180 -18.97 16.07 17.62
N ALA A 181 -20.11 15.45 17.27
CA ALA A 181 -21.40 15.77 17.87
C ALA A 181 -21.45 15.41 19.37
N GLU A 182 -20.93 14.24 19.77
CA GLU A 182 -20.82 13.84 21.17
C GLU A 182 -19.91 14.79 21.96
N LEU A 183 -18.78 15.18 21.39
CA LEU A 183 -17.83 16.09 22.00
C LEU A 183 -18.47 17.49 22.21
N ALA A 184 -19.17 18.00 21.21
CA ALA A 184 -19.90 19.26 21.30
C ALA A 184 -20.95 19.24 22.40
N ALA A 185 -21.73 18.16 22.50
CA ALA A 185 -22.74 17.98 23.54
C ALA A 185 -22.12 17.89 24.96
N ARG A 186 -20.92 17.27 25.07
CA ARG A 186 -20.19 17.21 26.35
C ARG A 186 -19.63 18.57 26.75
N ILE A 187 -19.10 19.33 25.80
CA ILE A 187 -18.63 20.70 26.04
C ILE A 187 -19.79 21.59 26.50
N ALA A 188 -20.95 21.52 25.85
CA ALA A 188 -22.14 22.30 26.25
C ALA A 188 -22.56 21.99 27.68
N ARG A 189 -22.65 20.72 28.07
CA ARG A 189 -22.96 20.30 29.46
C ARG A 189 -21.93 20.83 30.44
N ASN A 190 -20.65 20.76 30.13
CA ASN A 190 -19.62 21.26 31.04
C ASN A 190 -19.72 22.78 31.24
N PHE A 191 -20.12 23.53 30.21
CA PHE A 191 -20.38 24.97 30.34
C PHE A 191 -21.61 25.26 31.22
N GLU A 192 -22.70 24.52 31.07
CA GLU A 192 -23.87 24.62 31.93
C GLU A 192 -23.55 24.33 33.38
N GLU A 193 -22.73 23.31 33.65
CA GLU A 193 -22.29 22.95 35.03
C GLU A 193 -21.36 24.01 35.64
N LEU A 194 -20.62 24.76 34.88
CA LEU A 194 -19.76 25.85 35.31
C LEU A 194 -20.54 27.15 35.64
N GLY A 195 -21.86 27.19 35.37
CA GLY A 195 -22.74 28.30 35.76
C GLY A 195 -22.54 29.60 34.98
N THR A 196 -22.12 29.52 33.72
CA THR A 196 -22.02 30.65 32.78
C THR A 196 -23.17 30.64 31.81
#